data_54bae04d263feb8ea8a3e75662057e33
#
_entry.id   54bae04d263feb8ea8a3e75662057e33
#
_cell.length_a   1.000
_cell.length_b   1.000
_cell.length_c   1.000
_cell.angle_alpha   90.00
_cell.angle_beta   90.00
_cell.angle_gamma   90.00
#
_symmetry.space_group_name_H-M   'P 1'
#
loop_
_entity.id
_entity.type
_entity.pdbx_description
1 polymer ?
#
loop_
_entity_poly.entity_id
_entity_poly.type
_entity_poly.pdbx_seq_one_letter_code
_entity_poly.pdbx_strand_id
1 'polypeptide(L)'
;MELLGMRRLDYSIYERYGIIGGVITCRKMNAADVPDAFHMLSDFLTADEHYLASSQAYGDLGVKGLNNALDLFLEHSELGFVWMAYDEKGVAGTCVVCYAISTSMGSVVAKLDDVSVKPDRRGKGIGSEMLRQLKDQLRKEAVTRIDVAVHLENPEARSFYEKAGFVALNEERLSCLI
;
A
#
# COMPACT_ATOMS: atom_id res chain seq x y z
N MET A 1 25.09 -2.98 -36.10
CA MET A 1 23.84 -2.22 -35.82
C MET A 1 22.76 -3.24 -35.51
N GLU A 2 22.79 -3.77 -34.27
CA GLU A 2 21.90 -4.84 -33.81
C GLU A 2 20.81 -4.23 -32.96
N LEU A 3 19.57 -4.49 -33.37
CA LEU A 3 18.34 -4.10 -32.66
C LEU A 3 18.21 -4.96 -31.39
N LEU A 4 18.32 -4.33 -30.24
CA LEU A 4 18.05 -4.95 -28.94
C LEU A 4 16.63 -5.52 -28.92
N GLY A 5 16.56 -6.85 -28.71
CA GLY A 5 15.33 -7.59 -28.59
C GLY A 5 14.50 -7.13 -27.38
N MET A 6 13.36 -6.52 -27.65
CA MET A 6 12.29 -6.40 -26.67
C MET A 6 11.85 -7.82 -26.27
N ARG A 7 12.15 -8.24 -25.04
CA ARG A 7 11.58 -9.47 -24.48
C ARG A 7 10.06 -9.34 -24.48
N ARG A 8 9.37 -10.22 -25.22
CA ARG A 8 7.93 -10.38 -25.11
C ARG A 8 7.60 -10.71 -23.66
N LEU A 9 6.76 -9.89 -23.04
CA LEU A 9 6.17 -10.18 -21.74
C LEU A 9 5.38 -11.49 -21.89
N ASP A 10 5.67 -12.46 -21.01
CA ASP A 10 5.02 -13.76 -21.02
C ASP A 10 3.62 -13.60 -20.40
N TYR A 11 2.61 -13.48 -21.25
CA TYR A 11 1.21 -13.34 -20.85
C TYR A 11 0.64 -14.60 -20.19
N SER A 12 1.32 -15.75 -20.25
CA SER A 12 0.83 -17.03 -19.68
C SER A 12 0.73 -17.02 -18.15
N ILE A 13 1.46 -16.13 -17.49
CA ILE A 13 1.39 -15.97 -16.02
C ILE A 13 0.07 -15.31 -15.60
N TYR A 14 -0.48 -14.42 -16.43
CA TYR A 14 -1.70 -13.68 -16.12
C TYR A 14 -2.96 -14.54 -16.22
N GLU A 15 -3.01 -15.48 -17.16
CA GLU A 15 -4.12 -16.44 -17.31
C GLU A 15 -4.20 -17.42 -16.12
N ARG A 16 -3.07 -17.76 -15.51
CA ARG A 16 -3.00 -18.74 -14.39
C ARG A 16 -3.55 -18.17 -13.07
N TYR A 17 -3.63 -16.85 -12.93
CA TYR A 17 -4.14 -16.17 -11.73
C TYR A 17 -5.50 -15.51 -11.93
N GLY A 18 -6.18 -15.74 -13.05
CA GLY A 18 -7.53 -15.23 -13.28
C GLY A 18 -7.63 -13.70 -13.34
N ILE A 19 -6.55 -13.01 -13.74
CA ILE A 19 -6.57 -11.56 -13.91
C ILE A 19 -7.33 -11.24 -15.21
N ILE A 20 -8.63 -11.13 -15.10
CA ILE A 20 -9.50 -10.58 -16.15
C ILE A 20 -9.44 -9.06 -16.00
N GLY A 21 -8.41 -8.43 -16.53
CA GLY A 21 -8.23 -6.98 -16.47
C GLY A 21 -6.80 -6.61 -16.84
N GLY A 22 -6.65 -5.47 -17.51
CA GLY A 22 -5.38 -4.96 -18.03
C GLY A 22 -4.19 -4.97 -17.07
N VAL A 23 -3.02 -4.66 -17.59
CA VAL A 23 -1.75 -4.64 -16.84
C VAL A 23 -1.85 -3.66 -15.67
N ILE A 24 -1.70 -4.16 -14.44
CA ILE A 24 -1.58 -3.31 -13.26
C ILE A 24 -0.13 -2.85 -13.14
N THR A 25 0.07 -1.54 -13.09
CA THR A 25 1.38 -0.93 -12.85
C THR A 25 1.39 -0.21 -11.52
N CYS A 26 2.47 -0.34 -10.76
CA CYS A 26 2.58 0.33 -9.48
C CYS A 26 3.88 1.12 -9.38
N ARG A 27 3.82 2.26 -8.69
CA ARG A 27 4.99 3.12 -8.43
C ARG A 27 4.79 3.99 -7.21
N LYS A 28 5.87 4.57 -6.72
CA LYS A 28 5.84 5.62 -5.70
C LYS A 28 5.13 6.84 -6.26
N MET A 29 4.34 7.52 -5.42
CA MET A 29 3.71 8.80 -5.69
C MET A 29 4.77 9.85 -6.06
N ASN A 30 4.46 10.70 -6.99
CA ASN A 30 5.19 11.93 -7.27
C ASN A 30 4.23 13.14 -7.16
N ALA A 31 4.73 14.35 -7.33
CA ALA A 31 3.93 15.57 -7.17
C ALA A 31 2.68 15.63 -8.07
N ALA A 32 2.73 15.04 -9.27
CA ALA A 32 1.58 15.01 -10.18
C ALA A 32 0.47 14.07 -9.71
N ASP A 33 0.78 13.12 -8.83
CA ASP A 33 -0.18 12.14 -8.32
C ASP A 33 -0.93 12.61 -7.07
N VAL A 34 -0.53 13.73 -6.47
CA VAL A 34 -1.10 14.22 -5.20
C VAL A 34 -2.63 14.31 -5.24
N PRO A 35 -3.28 14.83 -6.30
CA PRO A 35 -4.75 14.85 -6.35
C PRO A 35 -5.37 13.44 -6.27
N ASP A 36 -4.82 12.47 -7.00
CA ASP A 36 -5.32 11.10 -7.01
C ASP A 36 -5.07 10.38 -5.68
N ALA A 37 -3.88 10.56 -5.10
CA ALA A 37 -3.54 10.03 -3.78
C ALA A 37 -4.44 10.61 -2.69
N PHE A 38 -4.67 11.93 -2.74
CA PHE A 38 -5.57 12.61 -1.82
C PHE A 38 -6.99 12.04 -1.88
N HIS A 39 -7.56 11.89 -3.07
CA HIS A 39 -8.91 11.32 -3.24
C HIS A 39 -8.99 9.88 -2.70
N MET A 40 -8.02 9.04 -3.06
CA MET A 40 -8.01 7.64 -2.62
C MET A 40 -7.91 7.50 -1.10
N LEU A 41 -7.02 8.27 -0.47
CA LEU A 41 -6.82 8.23 0.98
C LEU A 41 -7.94 8.94 1.73
N SER A 42 -8.47 10.05 1.22
CA SER A 42 -9.64 10.73 1.80
C SER A 42 -10.85 9.81 1.83
N ASP A 43 -11.13 9.10 0.74
CA ASP A 43 -12.23 8.14 0.67
C ASP A 43 -12.05 7.01 1.71
N PHE A 44 -10.81 6.51 1.89
CA PHE A 44 -10.50 5.52 2.90
C PHE A 44 -10.71 6.07 4.32
N LEU A 45 -10.12 7.21 4.66
CA LEU A 45 -10.18 7.82 5.99
C LEU A 45 -11.60 8.25 6.41
N THR A 46 -12.50 8.48 5.44
CA THR A 46 -13.87 8.93 5.72
C THR A 46 -14.94 7.85 5.63
N ALA A 47 -14.64 6.72 4.98
CA ALA A 47 -15.63 5.69 4.71
C ALA A 47 -15.27 4.29 5.24
N ASP A 48 -14.03 4.04 5.64
CA ASP A 48 -13.64 2.74 6.20
C ASP A 48 -14.07 2.62 7.66
N GLU A 49 -15.02 1.72 7.92
CA GLU A 49 -15.63 1.53 9.25
C GLU A 49 -14.60 1.10 10.30
N HIS A 50 -13.62 0.29 9.93
CA HIS A 50 -12.57 -0.18 10.83
C HIS A 50 -11.58 0.92 11.18
N TYR A 51 -11.26 1.79 10.21
CA TYR A 51 -10.46 2.98 10.47
C TYR A 51 -11.22 3.94 11.42
N LEU A 52 -12.47 4.26 11.10
CA LEU A 52 -13.28 5.19 11.89
C LEU A 52 -13.49 4.71 13.33
N ALA A 53 -13.56 3.41 13.57
CA ALA A 53 -13.69 2.84 14.91
C ALA A 53 -12.49 3.18 15.84
N SER A 54 -11.31 3.42 15.26
CA SER A 54 -10.08 3.72 16.01
C SER A 54 -9.53 5.14 15.79
N SER A 55 -10.08 5.90 14.84
CA SER A 55 -9.53 7.21 14.41
C SER A 55 -9.46 8.25 15.56
N GLN A 56 -10.40 8.23 16.49
CA GLN A 56 -10.38 9.12 17.65
C GLN A 56 -9.13 8.93 18.53
N ALA A 57 -8.63 7.70 18.65
CA ALA A 57 -7.43 7.38 19.40
C ALA A 57 -6.15 7.83 18.67
N TYR A 58 -6.22 8.14 17.38
CA TYR A 58 -5.07 8.58 16.58
C TYR A 58 -4.93 10.11 16.50
N GLY A 59 -5.91 10.88 16.99
CA GLY A 59 -5.87 12.34 16.89
C GLY A 59 -6.06 12.83 15.46
N ASP A 60 -7.01 12.23 14.72
CA ASP A 60 -7.28 12.55 13.32
C ASP A 60 -7.56 14.05 13.11
N LEU A 61 -6.80 14.67 12.21
CA LEU A 61 -6.96 16.05 11.77
C LEU A 61 -7.74 16.17 10.45
N GLY A 62 -8.29 15.06 9.96
CA GLY A 62 -9.05 15.00 8.72
C GLY A 62 -8.26 15.45 7.49
N VAL A 63 -8.92 16.17 6.58
CA VAL A 63 -8.37 16.65 5.32
C VAL A 63 -7.07 17.46 5.48
N LYS A 64 -6.97 18.26 6.54
CA LYS A 64 -5.74 19.03 6.82
C LYS A 64 -4.57 18.11 7.17
N GLY A 65 -4.81 17.09 7.99
CA GLY A 65 -3.80 16.09 8.33
C GLY A 65 -3.31 15.35 7.10
N LEU A 66 -4.23 14.94 6.22
CA LEU A 66 -3.89 14.24 4.99
C LEU A 66 -3.02 15.07 4.05
N ASN A 67 -3.35 16.35 3.81
CA ASN A 67 -2.52 17.23 2.98
C ASN A 67 -1.10 17.33 3.53
N ASN A 68 -0.96 17.61 4.83
CA ASN A 68 0.36 17.66 5.47
C ASN A 68 1.14 16.34 5.33
N ALA A 69 0.46 15.20 5.43
CA ALA A 69 1.10 13.89 5.25
C ALA A 69 1.61 13.67 3.82
N LEU A 70 0.84 14.07 2.80
CA LEU A 70 1.26 13.96 1.40
C LEU A 70 2.47 14.84 1.10
N ASP A 71 2.50 16.07 1.64
CA ASP A 71 3.66 16.96 1.53
C ASP A 71 4.89 16.34 2.19
N LEU A 72 4.75 15.80 3.42
CA LEU A 72 5.84 15.13 4.12
C LEU A 72 6.41 13.94 3.31
N PHE A 73 5.58 13.12 2.66
CA PHE A 73 6.06 12.02 1.83
C PHE A 73 6.78 12.47 0.57
N LEU A 74 6.48 13.64 0.04
CA LEU A 74 7.21 14.21 -1.10
C LEU A 74 8.54 14.83 -0.69
N GLU A 75 8.59 15.48 0.48
CA GLU A 75 9.76 16.19 0.99
C GLU A 75 10.75 15.27 1.70
N HIS A 76 10.24 14.18 2.31
CA HIS A 76 10.98 13.28 3.21
C HIS A 76 10.86 11.81 2.76
N SER A 77 11.39 11.50 1.60
CA SER A 77 11.34 10.13 1.03
C SER A 77 12.05 9.07 1.89
N GLU A 78 12.90 9.50 2.83
CA GLU A 78 13.55 8.65 3.83
C GLU A 78 12.61 8.20 4.96
N LEU A 79 11.47 8.85 5.15
CA LEU A 79 10.45 8.45 6.13
C LEU A 79 9.47 7.42 5.55
N GLY A 80 9.27 7.42 4.24
CA GLY A 80 8.33 6.54 3.58
C GLY A 80 7.83 7.08 2.24
N PHE A 81 6.72 6.54 1.76
CA PHE A 81 6.10 6.97 0.51
C PHE A 81 4.65 6.47 0.39
N VAL A 82 3.89 7.09 -0.49
CA VAL A 82 2.61 6.54 -0.95
C VAL A 82 2.86 5.68 -2.18
N TRP A 83 2.42 4.42 -2.15
CA TRP A 83 2.49 3.46 -3.25
C TRP A 83 1.18 3.45 -4.01
N MET A 84 1.22 3.75 -5.31
CA MET A 84 0.05 3.91 -6.16
C MET A 84 -0.04 2.76 -7.15
N ALA A 85 -1.24 2.19 -7.31
CA ALA A 85 -1.55 1.19 -8.33
C ALA A 85 -2.48 1.78 -9.40
N TYR A 86 -2.16 1.51 -10.66
CA TYR A 86 -2.88 2.00 -11.84
C TYR A 86 -3.32 0.83 -12.70
N ASP A 87 -4.52 0.93 -13.23
CA ASP A 87 -5.01 0.11 -14.34
C ASP A 87 -5.25 0.98 -15.60
N GLU A 88 -5.88 0.43 -16.62
CA GLU A 88 -6.23 1.11 -17.87
C GLU A 88 -7.14 2.34 -17.70
N LYS A 89 -7.84 2.44 -16.57
CA LYS A 89 -8.79 3.53 -16.26
C LYS A 89 -8.20 4.56 -15.26
N GLY A 90 -6.92 4.45 -14.95
CA GLY A 90 -6.22 5.33 -14.03
C GLY A 90 -5.96 4.70 -12.66
N VAL A 91 -5.91 5.53 -11.61
CA VAL A 91 -5.62 5.08 -10.25
C VAL A 91 -6.68 4.07 -9.77
N ALA A 92 -6.22 2.93 -9.29
CA ALA A 92 -7.06 1.81 -8.87
C ALA A 92 -6.87 1.42 -7.40
N GLY A 93 -5.72 1.72 -6.82
CA GLY A 93 -5.41 1.43 -5.42
C GLY A 93 -4.24 2.23 -4.90
N THR A 94 -4.11 2.26 -3.58
CA THR A 94 -3.02 2.93 -2.87
C THR A 94 -2.69 2.22 -1.57
N CYS A 95 -1.49 2.40 -1.08
CA CYS A 95 -1.13 2.16 0.31
C CYS A 95 -0.03 3.11 0.77
N VAL A 96 -0.01 3.39 2.07
CA VAL A 96 1.03 4.17 2.72
C VAL A 96 2.12 3.23 3.23
N VAL A 97 3.38 3.59 3.02
CA VAL A 97 4.56 2.84 3.46
C VAL A 97 5.42 3.77 4.33
N CYS A 98 5.62 3.41 5.57
CA CYS A 98 6.52 4.12 6.49
C CYS A 98 7.73 3.25 6.81
N TYR A 99 8.94 3.84 6.86
CA TYR A 99 10.14 3.11 7.23
C TYR A 99 10.39 3.17 8.74
N ALA A 100 10.97 2.10 9.24
CA ALA A 100 11.46 2.01 10.62
C ALA A 100 12.77 1.23 10.66
N ILE A 101 13.52 1.36 11.74
CA ILE A 101 14.73 0.59 12.01
C ILE A 101 14.39 -0.53 12.98
N SER A 102 14.65 -1.77 12.58
CA SER A 102 14.56 -2.93 13.47
C SER A 102 15.90 -3.17 14.13
N THR A 103 15.98 -2.95 15.43
CA THR A 103 17.22 -3.20 16.20
C THR A 103 17.57 -4.68 16.26
N SER A 104 16.56 -5.56 16.29
CA SER A 104 16.77 -7.01 16.31
C SER A 104 17.27 -7.57 14.99
N MET A 105 16.89 -6.95 13.87
CA MET A 105 17.34 -7.35 12.52
C MET A 105 18.56 -6.53 12.05
N GLY A 106 18.85 -5.40 12.69
CA GLY A 106 19.91 -4.48 12.23
C GLY A 106 19.65 -3.90 10.84
N SER A 107 18.38 -3.67 10.47
CA SER A 107 18.00 -3.30 9.11
C SER A 107 16.75 -2.42 9.08
N VAL A 108 16.51 -1.81 7.90
CA VAL A 108 15.26 -1.10 7.62
C VAL A 108 14.13 -2.10 7.44
N VAL A 109 12.99 -1.79 8.04
CA VAL A 109 11.70 -2.48 7.88
C VAL A 109 10.65 -1.48 7.42
N ALA A 110 9.57 -1.95 6.81
CA ALA A 110 8.46 -1.13 6.38
C ALA A 110 7.21 -1.43 7.20
N LYS A 111 6.39 -0.42 7.43
CA LYS A 111 5.04 -0.53 7.96
C LYS A 111 4.07 -0.12 6.87
N LEU A 112 3.03 -0.93 6.64
CA LEU A 112 1.92 -0.58 5.76
C LEU A 112 0.78 0.01 6.57
N ASP A 113 0.28 1.13 6.08
CA ASP A 113 -0.95 1.77 6.54
C ASP A 113 -1.85 2.08 5.32
N ASP A 114 -3.13 2.31 5.57
CA ASP A 114 -4.14 2.86 4.64
C ASP A 114 -4.17 2.13 3.28
N VAL A 115 -4.19 0.80 3.31
CA VAL A 115 -4.22 -0.02 2.09
C VAL A 115 -5.63 -0.03 1.52
N SER A 116 -5.80 0.54 0.35
CA SER A 116 -7.11 0.71 -0.28
C SER A 116 -7.11 0.34 -1.76
N VAL A 117 -8.24 -0.23 -2.21
CA VAL A 117 -8.56 -0.46 -3.64
C VAL A 117 -9.95 0.10 -3.88
N LYS A 118 -10.12 0.85 -4.99
CA LYS A 118 -11.41 1.43 -5.37
C LYS A 118 -12.51 0.37 -5.32
N PRO A 119 -13.71 0.67 -4.75
CA PRO A 119 -14.78 -0.32 -4.56
C PRO A 119 -15.16 -1.07 -5.84
N ASP A 120 -15.27 -0.36 -6.98
CA ASP A 120 -15.61 -0.92 -8.29
C ASP A 120 -14.50 -1.79 -8.92
N ARG A 121 -13.32 -1.81 -8.30
CA ARG A 121 -12.13 -2.55 -8.74
C ARG A 121 -11.74 -3.69 -7.78
N ARG A 122 -12.41 -3.84 -6.64
CA ARG A 122 -12.18 -4.94 -5.69
C ARG A 122 -12.50 -6.29 -6.31
N GLY A 123 -11.90 -7.35 -5.77
CA GLY A 123 -12.11 -8.73 -6.26
C GLY A 123 -11.41 -9.05 -7.60
N LYS A 124 -10.69 -8.11 -8.22
CA LYS A 124 -10.01 -8.26 -9.52
C LYS A 124 -8.49 -8.50 -9.40
N GLY A 125 -8.00 -8.84 -8.22
CA GLY A 125 -6.58 -9.12 -7.99
C GLY A 125 -5.67 -7.88 -7.85
N ILE A 126 -6.21 -6.65 -7.94
CA ILE A 126 -5.43 -5.40 -7.90
C ILE A 126 -4.64 -5.28 -6.60
N GLY A 127 -5.27 -5.50 -5.45
CA GLY A 127 -4.58 -5.43 -4.15
C GLY A 127 -3.44 -6.44 -4.04
N SER A 128 -3.65 -7.66 -4.54
CA SER A 128 -2.61 -8.71 -4.52
C SER A 128 -1.43 -8.35 -5.43
N GLU A 129 -1.70 -7.81 -6.61
CA GLU A 129 -0.65 -7.38 -7.55
C GLU A 129 0.09 -6.15 -7.03
N MET A 130 -0.64 -5.17 -6.46
CA MET A 130 -0.06 -4.01 -5.80
C MET A 130 0.91 -4.42 -4.68
N LEU A 131 0.51 -5.35 -3.83
CA LEU A 131 1.33 -5.84 -2.73
C LEU A 131 2.52 -6.67 -3.22
N ARG A 132 2.36 -7.44 -4.30
CA ARG A 132 3.45 -8.18 -4.94
C ARG A 132 4.52 -7.23 -5.49
N GLN A 133 4.12 -6.21 -6.27
CA GLN A 133 5.05 -5.22 -6.82
C GLN A 133 5.70 -4.39 -5.72
N LEU A 134 4.97 -4.05 -4.65
CA LEU A 134 5.53 -3.37 -3.49
C LEU A 134 6.64 -4.21 -2.83
N LYS A 135 6.41 -5.50 -2.61
CA LYS A 135 7.43 -6.40 -2.05
C LYS A 135 8.68 -6.45 -2.92
N ASP A 136 8.51 -6.47 -4.23
CA ASP A 136 9.64 -6.46 -5.17
C ASP A 136 10.40 -5.12 -5.12
N GLN A 137 9.69 -4.00 -4.95
CA GLN A 137 10.31 -2.68 -4.76
C GLN A 137 11.10 -2.60 -3.45
N LEU A 138 10.48 -3.01 -2.35
CA LEU A 138 11.11 -2.98 -1.03
C LEU A 138 12.33 -3.91 -0.93
N ARG A 139 12.34 -5.06 -1.62
CA ARG A 139 13.53 -5.92 -1.72
C ARG A 139 14.69 -5.23 -2.43
N LYS A 140 14.43 -4.45 -3.50
CA LYS A 140 15.47 -3.66 -4.18
C LYS A 140 16.05 -2.59 -3.26
N GLU A 141 15.29 -2.12 -2.30
CA GLU A 141 15.67 -1.12 -1.29
C GLU A 141 16.27 -1.76 -0.02
N ALA A 142 16.53 -3.07 -0.05
CA ALA A 142 17.08 -3.84 1.07
C ALA A 142 16.21 -3.80 2.36
N VAL A 143 14.91 -3.55 2.21
CA VAL A 143 13.94 -3.67 3.30
C VAL A 143 13.69 -5.16 3.58
N THR A 144 13.80 -5.56 4.84
CA THR A 144 13.85 -6.98 5.23
C THR A 144 12.54 -7.52 5.77
N ARG A 145 11.62 -6.65 6.20
CA ARG A 145 10.32 -7.03 6.76
C ARG A 145 9.28 -5.97 6.44
N ILE A 146 8.04 -6.42 6.32
CA ILE A 146 6.87 -5.55 6.21
C ILE A 146 5.92 -5.91 7.34
N ASP A 147 5.53 -4.94 8.14
CA ASP A 147 4.54 -5.05 9.19
C ASP A 147 3.23 -4.37 8.77
N VAL A 148 2.08 -4.89 9.19
CA VAL A 148 0.77 -4.28 8.96
C VAL A 148 -0.10 -4.47 10.19
N ALA A 149 -0.85 -3.45 10.57
CA ALA A 149 -1.90 -3.57 11.57
C ALA A 149 -3.23 -3.90 10.88
N VAL A 150 -3.96 -4.87 11.40
CA VAL A 150 -5.28 -5.26 10.91
C VAL A 150 -6.25 -5.17 12.07
N HIS A 151 -7.40 -4.49 11.86
CA HIS A 151 -8.45 -4.42 12.87
C HIS A 151 -8.97 -5.82 13.19
N LEU A 152 -9.18 -6.12 14.48
CA LEU A 152 -9.57 -7.46 14.93
C LEU A 152 -10.87 -7.95 14.29
N GLU A 153 -11.78 -7.02 14.02
CA GLU A 153 -13.09 -7.30 13.40
C GLU A 153 -13.07 -7.20 11.86
N ASN A 154 -11.86 -7.20 11.23
CA ASN A 154 -11.71 -7.22 9.78
C ASN A 154 -11.12 -8.56 9.28
N PRO A 155 -11.89 -9.64 9.24
CA PRO A 155 -11.41 -10.95 8.80
C PRO A 155 -11.05 -10.98 7.31
N GLU A 156 -11.65 -10.11 6.50
CA GLU A 156 -11.32 -10.01 5.06
C GLU A 156 -9.90 -9.48 4.84
N ALA A 157 -9.55 -8.38 5.51
CA ALA A 157 -8.19 -7.85 5.45
C ALA A 157 -7.18 -8.86 6.03
N ARG A 158 -7.51 -9.51 7.13
CA ARG A 158 -6.67 -10.57 7.70
C ARG A 158 -6.40 -11.68 6.70
N SER A 159 -7.46 -12.23 6.09
CA SER A 159 -7.34 -13.29 5.07
C SER A 159 -6.53 -12.83 3.85
N PHE A 160 -6.68 -11.57 3.44
CA PHE A 160 -5.89 -10.98 2.35
C PHE A 160 -4.39 -10.98 2.66
N TYR A 161 -4.00 -10.50 3.84
CA TYR A 161 -2.59 -10.46 4.23
C TYR A 161 -2.00 -11.85 4.48
N GLU A 162 -2.75 -12.77 5.09
CA GLU A 162 -2.31 -14.17 5.28
C GLU A 162 -2.04 -14.86 3.94
N LYS A 163 -2.91 -14.70 2.94
CA LYS A 163 -2.69 -15.18 1.56
C LYS A 163 -1.46 -14.55 0.90
N ALA A 164 -1.12 -13.33 1.27
CA ALA A 164 0.08 -12.66 0.82
C ALA A 164 1.35 -13.06 1.61
N GLY A 165 1.26 -13.99 2.57
CA GLY A 165 2.37 -14.54 3.34
C GLY A 165 2.71 -13.77 4.61
N PHE A 166 1.80 -12.92 5.10
CA PHE A 166 1.93 -12.34 6.45
C PHE A 166 1.49 -13.37 7.49
N VAL A 167 2.10 -13.31 8.66
CA VAL A 167 1.76 -14.14 9.81
C VAL A 167 1.35 -13.25 10.97
N ALA A 168 0.34 -13.70 11.73
CA ALA A 168 -0.10 -12.95 12.90
C ALA A 168 0.98 -12.98 13.99
N LEU A 169 1.24 -11.81 14.58
CA LEU A 169 2.08 -11.66 15.75
C LEU A 169 1.19 -11.67 17.01
N ASN A 170 1.75 -12.15 18.12
CA ASN A 170 1.08 -12.10 19.42
C ASN A 170 1.39 -10.74 20.11
N GLU A 171 0.97 -9.65 19.49
CA GLU A 171 1.23 -8.28 19.90
C GLU A 171 -0.05 -7.45 19.81
N GLU A 172 -0.18 -6.47 20.69
CA GLU A 172 -1.24 -5.47 20.70
C GLU A 172 -0.65 -4.10 20.38
N ARG A 173 -1.36 -3.32 19.59
CA ARG A 173 -0.97 -1.93 19.26
C ARG A 173 -1.64 -0.97 20.24
N LEU A 174 -0.83 -0.14 20.89
CA LEU A 174 -1.29 0.95 21.76
C LEU A 174 -0.90 2.29 21.14
N SER A 175 -1.70 3.32 21.36
CA SER A 175 -1.47 4.70 20.90
C SER A 175 -1.57 5.68 22.05
N CYS A 176 -0.72 6.72 22.03
CA CYS A 176 -0.77 7.85 22.97
C CYS A 176 -0.59 9.14 22.17
N LEU A 177 -1.51 10.08 22.33
CA LEU A 177 -1.36 11.43 21.79
C LEU A 177 -0.39 12.25 22.62
N ILE A 178 0.40 13.12 21.97
CA ILE A 178 1.40 14.00 22.59
C ILE A 178 0.99 15.45 22.39
#